data_2dbf55cc541bae1a5da68cbff7ef1734
#
_entry.id   2dbf55cc541bae1a5da68cbff7ef1734
#
_cell.length_a   1.000
_cell.length_b   1.000
_cell.length_c   1.000
_cell.angle_alpha   90.00
_cell.angle_beta   90.00
_cell.angle_gamma   90.00
#
_symmetry.space_group_name_H-M   'P 1'
#
loop_
_entity.id
_entity.type
_entity.pdbx_description
1 polymer ?
#
loop_
_entity_poly.entity_id
_entity_poly.type
_entity_poly.pdbx_seq_one_letter_code
_entity_poly.pdbx_strand_id
1 'polypeptide(L)'
;MSGGANHNHHLKIILAIPEGRLRRQLVELCGQLQVGLEETSGLPDLSTNNLKNAILVFSSESVNSRKISAWLKQMKKSYPRLSLILLTPPAEAIEFLKPLEDNLLDFVCPRNNLPAIFSALRSEIQRRQLKQENEYYLRNLTKLKLEQSRHIRKLLELEEIYDTTVENLMTALDLRDVETFGHSRTVSKYSQVLAEVLGLKDQPTLDHIRKGALLHDIGKIAIPDSILKKPGPLTPEEWEKIKMHPTLGYGLIKEMKLLKEVGNIILYHHEKYDGTGYPRGLKKDEIPLEARIFALADALDAITSHRPYRPEQDFLTARQEIIKNSGTQFDPVVVEAFCALDIDRWERIRFETTKLLPSFEDYHRLLARRNRQPQ
;
A
#
# COMPACT_ATOMS: atom_id res chain seq x y z
N MET A 1 -18.72 22.52 14.45
CA MET A 1 -18.72 23.47 15.58
C MET A 1 -17.41 24.22 15.58
N SER A 2 -17.54 25.50 15.45
CA SER A 2 -16.56 26.53 15.19
C SER A 2 -15.56 26.70 16.33
N GLY A 3 -14.34 26.29 16.10
CA GLY A 3 -13.18 26.76 16.86
C GLY A 3 -12.32 27.63 15.95
N GLY A 4 -12.81 28.83 15.64
CA GLY A 4 -12.00 29.86 15.02
C GLY A 4 -10.96 30.34 16.03
N ALA A 5 -9.83 29.65 16.10
CA ALA A 5 -8.67 30.15 16.82
C ALA A 5 -8.26 31.46 16.17
N ASN A 6 -8.33 32.51 16.96
CA ASN A 6 -7.98 33.87 16.62
C ASN A 6 -6.48 33.94 16.25
N HIS A 7 -6.14 33.66 14.99
CA HIS A 7 -4.76 33.54 14.48
C HIS A 7 -4.06 34.90 14.31
N ASN A 8 -4.72 35.98 14.68
CA ASN A 8 -4.19 37.36 14.52
C ASN A 8 -3.18 37.81 15.58
N HIS A 9 -2.93 37.01 16.63
CA HIS A 9 -2.05 37.45 17.74
C HIS A 9 -0.55 37.63 17.38
N HIS A 10 -0.13 37.26 16.16
CA HIS A 10 1.27 37.38 15.75
C HIS A 10 1.53 38.34 14.58
N LEU A 11 0.47 38.89 13.97
CA LEU A 11 0.63 39.88 12.91
C LEU A 11 0.57 41.28 13.50
N LYS A 12 1.57 42.09 13.19
CA LYS A 12 1.72 43.44 13.71
C LYS A 12 1.86 44.45 12.57
N ILE A 13 1.16 45.55 12.67
CA ILE A 13 1.34 46.72 11.80
C ILE A 13 2.21 47.72 12.54
N ILE A 14 3.22 48.22 11.89
CA ILE A 14 4.12 49.26 12.39
C ILE A 14 3.89 50.51 11.55
N LEU A 15 3.48 51.60 12.17
CA LEU A 15 3.27 52.89 11.53
C LEU A 15 4.48 53.81 11.77
N ALA A 16 5.32 53.94 10.75
CA ALA A 16 6.47 54.86 10.74
C ALA A 16 6.16 56.09 9.88
N ILE A 17 5.18 56.88 10.32
CA ILE A 17 4.70 58.07 9.66
C ILE A 17 4.67 59.23 10.63
N PRO A 18 4.90 60.50 10.15
CA PRO A 18 4.84 61.69 11.01
C PRO A 18 3.50 61.83 11.72
N GLU A 19 3.53 62.46 12.88
CA GLU A 19 2.31 62.78 13.61
C GLU A 19 1.40 63.69 12.77
N GLY A 20 0.08 63.45 12.85
CA GLY A 20 -0.88 64.22 12.10
C GLY A 20 -2.23 63.49 11.88
N ARG A 21 -3.06 64.10 11.06
CA ARG A 21 -4.40 63.57 10.77
C ARG A 21 -4.36 62.15 10.15
N LEU A 22 -3.46 61.94 9.21
CA LEU A 22 -3.32 60.64 8.52
C LEU A 22 -2.96 59.52 9.50
N ARG A 23 -1.99 59.77 10.41
CA ARG A 23 -1.60 58.78 11.43
C ARG A 23 -2.77 58.38 12.31
N ARG A 24 -3.53 59.36 12.82
CA ARG A 24 -4.74 59.10 13.65
C ARG A 24 -5.78 58.26 12.90
N GLN A 25 -6.03 58.56 11.63
CA GLN A 25 -6.96 57.80 10.79
C GLN A 25 -6.49 56.36 10.55
N LEU A 26 -5.20 56.15 10.41
CA LEU A 26 -4.63 54.79 10.23
C LEU A 26 -4.64 53.98 11.54
N VAL A 27 -4.44 54.62 12.67
CA VAL A 27 -4.61 53.98 14.00
C VAL A 27 -6.03 53.45 14.18
N GLU A 28 -7.02 54.29 13.89
CA GLU A 28 -8.43 53.90 13.95
C GLU A 28 -8.75 52.75 12.99
N LEU A 29 -8.22 52.82 11.77
CA LEU A 29 -8.36 51.79 10.74
C LEU A 29 -7.75 50.46 11.17
N CYS A 30 -6.55 50.46 11.74
CA CYS A 30 -5.90 49.29 12.27
C CYS A 30 -6.70 48.61 13.39
N GLY A 31 -7.36 49.43 14.23
CA GLY A 31 -8.31 48.97 15.24
C GLY A 31 -9.47 48.17 14.64
N GLN A 32 -10.03 48.62 13.50
CA GLN A 32 -11.07 47.88 12.77
C GLN A 32 -10.60 46.56 12.18
N LEU A 33 -9.31 46.44 11.84
CA LEU A 33 -8.71 45.20 11.29
C LEU A 33 -8.32 44.17 12.37
N GLN A 34 -8.45 44.53 13.66
CA GLN A 34 -8.13 43.65 14.80
C GLN A 34 -6.71 43.06 14.75
N VAL A 35 -5.73 43.86 14.33
CA VAL A 35 -4.31 43.48 14.29
C VAL A 35 -3.51 44.29 15.27
N GLY A 36 -2.41 43.74 15.77
CA GLY A 36 -1.50 44.44 16.65
C GLY A 36 -0.93 45.70 15.98
N LEU A 37 -0.87 46.83 16.72
CA LEU A 37 -0.36 48.08 16.22
C LEU A 37 0.82 48.55 17.05
N GLU A 38 1.87 49.03 16.39
CA GLU A 38 2.98 49.76 16.98
C GLU A 38 3.20 51.04 16.21
N GLU A 39 3.39 52.12 16.94
CA GLU A 39 3.66 53.43 16.39
C GLU A 39 5.11 53.82 16.67
N THR A 40 5.79 54.36 15.67
CA THR A 40 7.17 54.85 15.79
C THR A 40 7.29 56.25 15.18
N SER A 41 8.14 57.08 15.75
CA SER A 41 8.40 58.46 15.27
C SER A 41 9.30 58.50 14.04
N GLY A 42 9.89 57.38 13.66
CA GLY A 42 10.79 57.27 12.50
C GLY A 42 10.88 55.81 12.00
N LEU A 43 11.74 55.58 11.03
CA LEU A 43 11.97 54.20 10.53
C LEU A 43 12.56 53.35 11.65
N PRO A 44 12.05 52.11 11.84
CA PRO A 44 12.55 51.20 12.86
C PRO A 44 14.00 50.82 12.61
N ASP A 45 14.78 50.69 13.67
CA ASP A 45 16.15 50.18 13.60
C ASP A 45 16.15 48.69 13.26
N LEU A 46 17.14 48.28 12.47
CA LEU A 46 17.37 46.88 12.06
C LEU A 46 17.63 45.93 13.25
N SER A 47 17.99 46.48 14.42
CA SER A 47 18.27 45.70 15.62
C SER A 47 17.02 45.19 16.36
N THR A 48 15.84 45.68 16.01
CA THR A 48 14.59 45.34 16.73
C THR A 48 13.99 44.05 16.23
N ASN A 49 13.87 43.03 17.10
CA ASN A 49 13.26 41.71 16.80
C ASN A 49 11.77 41.80 16.41
N ASN A 50 11.15 42.95 16.45
CA ASN A 50 9.73 43.20 16.22
C ASN A 50 9.32 43.12 14.72
N LEU A 51 10.28 43.05 13.79
CA LEU A 51 10.03 43.13 12.35
C LEU A 51 9.78 41.79 11.66
N LYS A 52 9.99 40.65 12.32
CA LYS A 52 9.99 39.35 11.68
C LYS A 52 8.67 38.95 10.97
N ASN A 53 7.55 39.47 11.46
CA ASN A 53 6.23 39.14 10.87
C ASN A 53 5.34 40.40 10.87
N ALA A 54 5.91 41.55 10.54
CA ALA A 54 5.21 42.82 10.56
C ALA A 54 4.85 43.32 9.16
N ILE A 55 3.90 44.23 9.11
CA ILE A 55 3.63 45.12 7.97
C ILE A 55 4.10 46.50 8.38
N LEU A 56 5.11 47.02 7.70
CA LEU A 56 5.61 48.38 7.97
C LEU A 56 4.99 49.36 6.98
N VAL A 57 4.27 50.32 7.49
CA VAL A 57 3.72 51.45 6.75
C VAL A 57 4.54 52.67 7.05
N PHE A 58 5.16 53.25 6.04
CA PHE A 58 6.04 54.40 6.22
C PHE A 58 5.83 55.46 5.13
N SER A 59 6.21 56.72 5.41
CA SER A 59 6.10 57.83 4.48
C SER A 59 7.41 58.09 3.72
N SER A 60 7.33 58.52 2.47
CA SER A 60 8.49 58.99 1.69
C SER A 60 9.21 60.13 2.39
N GLU A 61 8.51 60.96 3.16
CA GLU A 61 9.10 62.05 3.97
C GLU A 61 9.99 61.56 5.11
N SER A 62 9.76 60.31 5.58
CA SER A 62 10.56 59.70 6.64
C SER A 62 11.87 59.06 6.12
N VAL A 63 12.11 59.05 4.82
CA VAL A 63 13.27 58.40 4.20
C VAL A 63 13.98 59.34 3.24
N ASN A 64 15.31 59.36 3.32
CA ASN A 64 16.10 60.07 2.32
C ASN A 64 15.99 59.37 0.96
N SER A 65 15.38 60.02 -0.03
CA SER A 65 15.08 59.47 -1.37
C SER A 65 16.27 58.83 -2.06
N ARG A 66 17.49 59.38 -1.90
CA ARG A 66 18.73 58.84 -2.49
C ARG A 66 19.23 57.54 -1.85
N LYS A 67 18.80 57.21 -0.64
CA LYS A 67 19.21 56.01 0.13
C LYS A 67 18.12 54.94 0.26
N ILE A 68 16.92 55.23 -0.19
CA ILE A 68 15.74 54.37 0.07
C ILE A 68 15.93 52.96 -0.54
N SER A 69 16.44 52.85 -1.75
CA SER A 69 16.61 51.52 -2.39
C SER A 69 17.62 50.65 -1.65
N ALA A 70 18.70 51.23 -1.13
CA ALA A 70 19.69 50.47 -0.34
C ALA A 70 19.07 50.01 0.99
N TRP A 71 18.32 50.88 1.64
CA TRP A 71 17.60 50.55 2.88
C TRP A 71 16.55 49.47 2.68
N LEU A 72 15.73 49.55 1.61
CA LEU A 72 14.74 48.54 1.26
C LEU A 72 15.38 47.15 1.02
N LYS A 73 16.50 47.10 0.26
CA LYS A 73 17.28 45.87 0.02
C LYS A 73 17.76 45.26 1.35
N GLN A 74 18.30 46.11 2.23
CA GLN A 74 18.77 45.65 3.53
C GLN A 74 17.62 45.14 4.41
N MET A 75 16.48 45.81 4.43
CA MET A 75 15.28 45.38 5.17
C MET A 75 14.75 44.06 4.68
N LYS A 76 14.60 43.84 3.36
CA LYS A 76 14.14 42.58 2.78
C LYS A 76 15.15 41.45 2.99
N LYS A 77 16.46 41.74 3.00
CA LYS A 77 17.51 40.77 3.32
C LYS A 77 17.45 40.31 4.78
N SER A 78 17.30 41.24 5.71
CA SER A 78 17.24 40.94 7.15
C SER A 78 15.91 40.36 7.59
N TYR A 79 14.81 40.75 6.94
CA TYR A 79 13.44 40.39 7.27
C TYR A 79 12.66 39.97 6.01
N PRO A 80 12.90 38.79 5.45
CA PRO A 80 12.28 38.36 4.18
C PRO A 80 10.74 38.28 4.21
N ARG A 81 10.16 38.21 5.40
CA ARG A 81 8.71 38.18 5.61
C ARG A 81 8.10 39.53 5.97
N LEU A 82 8.90 40.60 6.05
CA LEU A 82 8.41 41.95 6.30
C LEU A 82 7.72 42.47 5.05
N SER A 83 6.49 42.94 5.18
CA SER A 83 5.81 43.68 4.12
C SER A 83 5.99 45.16 4.27
N LEU A 84 6.30 45.83 3.20
CA LEU A 84 6.63 47.23 3.14
C LEU A 84 5.61 48.00 2.32
N ILE A 85 4.88 48.91 2.96
CA ILE A 85 3.86 49.75 2.33
C ILE A 85 4.37 51.22 2.43
N LEU A 86 4.64 51.80 1.26
CA LEU A 86 5.09 53.17 1.16
C LEU A 86 3.92 54.14 0.95
N LEU A 87 3.84 55.16 1.73
CA LEU A 87 2.93 56.28 1.52
C LEU A 87 3.70 57.48 0.92
N THR A 88 3.27 57.92 -0.24
CA THR A 88 3.97 59.00 -0.96
C THR A 88 2.96 59.98 -1.58
N PRO A 89 3.35 61.27 -1.80
CA PRO A 89 2.57 62.17 -2.63
C PRO A 89 2.35 61.57 -4.03
N PRO A 90 1.17 61.78 -4.64
CA PRO A 90 0.87 61.22 -5.96
C PRO A 90 1.91 61.56 -7.04
N ALA A 91 2.49 62.73 -7.00
CA ALA A 91 3.49 63.19 -7.94
C ALA A 91 4.80 62.40 -7.85
N GLU A 92 5.14 61.84 -6.70
CA GLU A 92 6.37 61.11 -6.43
C GLU A 92 6.20 59.59 -6.64
N ALA A 93 4.98 59.10 -6.80
CA ALA A 93 4.69 57.67 -6.86
C ALA A 93 5.44 56.94 -8.01
N ILE A 94 5.71 57.62 -9.10
CA ILE A 94 6.44 57.11 -10.28
C ILE A 94 7.88 56.73 -9.91
N GLU A 95 8.52 57.46 -8.98
CA GLU A 95 9.90 57.19 -8.55
C GLU A 95 10.05 55.83 -7.86
N PHE A 96 8.96 55.29 -7.35
CA PHE A 96 8.91 54.02 -6.58
C PHE A 96 8.40 52.82 -7.39
N LEU A 97 8.15 52.96 -8.69
CA LEU A 97 7.72 51.86 -9.54
C LEU A 97 8.81 50.78 -9.62
N LYS A 98 10.08 51.17 -9.82
CA LYS A 98 11.18 50.21 -9.87
C LYS A 98 11.36 49.43 -8.56
N PRO A 99 11.42 50.02 -7.37
CA PRO A 99 11.40 49.28 -6.10
C PRO A 99 10.20 48.32 -5.94
N LEU A 100 9.05 48.67 -6.51
CA LEU A 100 7.87 47.79 -6.52
C LEU A 100 8.06 46.61 -7.44
N GLU A 101 8.52 46.82 -8.69
CA GLU A 101 8.86 45.76 -9.66
C GLU A 101 9.95 44.82 -9.15
N ASP A 102 10.97 45.37 -8.47
CA ASP A 102 12.05 44.57 -7.85
C ASP A 102 11.60 43.83 -6.55
N ASN A 103 10.31 43.83 -6.21
CA ASN A 103 9.73 43.22 -4.99
C ASN A 103 10.34 43.77 -3.67
N LEU A 104 10.90 44.95 -3.70
CA LEU A 104 11.41 45.63 -2.50
C LEU A 104 10.33 46.34 -1.71
N LEU A 105 9.24 46.71 -2.37
CA LEU A 105 8.00 47.21 -1.81
C LEU A 105 6.85 46.30 -2.16
N ASP A 106 5.93 46.08 -1.26
CA ASP A 106 4.72 45.33 -1.51
C ASP A 106 3.59 46.23 -2.03
N PHE A 107 3.54 47.47 -1.59
CA PHE A 107 2.56 48.46 -2.05
C PHE A 107 3.16 49.89 -2.01
N VAL A 108 2.72 50.71 -2.99
CA VAL A 108 2.94 52.15 -3.00
C VAL A 108 1.56 52.81 -3.06
N CYS A 109 1.22 53.59 -2.06
CA CYS A 109 -0.08 54.21 -1.92
C CYS A 109 0.00 55.76 -1.84
N PRO A 110 -0.85 56.50 -2.53
CA PRO A 110 -0.96 57.93 -2.33
C PRO A 110 -1.39 58.24 -0.90
N ARG A 111 -0.63 59.09 -0.21
CA ARG A 111 -0.87 59.38 1.23
C ARG A 111 -2.21 60.09 1.51
N ASN A 112 -2.81 60.71 0.52
CA ASN A 112 -4.13 61.36 0.59
C ASN A 112 -5.28 60.44 0.20
N ASN A 113 -5.02 59.19 -0.14
CA ASN A 113 -6.04 58.21 -0.54
C ASN A 113 -6.19 57.10 0.53
N LEU A 114 -6.91 57.41 1.57
CA LEU A 114 -7.17 56.49 2.70
C LEU A 114 -7.79 55.16 2.24
N PRO A 115 -8.77 55.11 1.31
CA PRO A 115 -9.30 53.84 0.78
C PRO A 115 -8.24 52.95 0.10
N ALA A 116 -7.30 53.52 -0.66
CA ALA A 116 -6.23 52.78 -1.27
C ALA A 116 -5.28 52.15 -0.22
N ILE A 117 -4.93 52.93 0.82
CA ILE A 117 -4.09 52.43 1.94
C ILE A 117 -4.80 51.30 2.68
N PHE A 118 -6.10 51.46 2.96
CA PHE A 118 -6.91 50.40 3.58
C PHE A 118 -6.96 49.14 2.75
N SER A 119 -7.20 49.25 1.43
CA SER A 119 -7.22 48.14 0.51
C SER A 119 -5.88 47.40 0.50
N ALA A 120 -4.74 48.11 0.48
CA ALA A 120 -3.41 47.50 0.51
C ALA A 120 -3.14 46.75 1.83
N LEU A 121 -3.48 47.34 2.95
CA LEU A 121 -3.37 46.67 4.26
C LEU A 121 -4.23 45.42 4.35
N ARG A 122 -5.50 45.52 3.96
CA ARG A 122 -6.43 44.40 3.96
C ARG A 122 -5.96 43.27 3.07
N SER A 123 -5.50 43.56 1.86
CA SER A 123 -4.96 42.57 0.91
C SER A 123 -3.74 41.87 1.48
N GLU A 124 -2.84 42.58 2.10
CA GLU A 124 -1.64 42.00 2.71
C GLU A 124 -1.95 41.11 3.90
N ILE A 125 -2.87 41.51 4.76
CA ILE A 125 -3.35 40.69 5.87
C ILE A 125 -3.97 39.41 5.35
N GLN A 126 -4.87 39.48 4.36
CA GLN A 126 -5.54 38.35 3.76
C GLN A 126 -4.55 37.39 3.07
N ARG A 127 -3.58 37.94 2.34
CA ARG A 127 -2.51 37.18 1.70
C ARG A 127 -1.72 36.33 2.72
N ARG A 128 -1.42 36.93 3.88
CA ARG A 128 -0.70 36.22 4.95
C ARG A 128 -1.53 35.13 5.62
N GLN A 129 -2.81 35.42 5.87
CA GLN A 129 -3.74 34.42 6.42
C GLN A 129 -3.85 33.21 5.51
N LEU A 130 -4.09 33.42 4.22
CA LEU A 130 -4.16 32.35 3.23
C LEU A 130 -2.85 31.53 3.15
N LYS A 131 -1.70 32.22 3.24
CA LYS A 131 -0.41 31.51 3.25
C LYS A 131 -0.24 30.63 4.49
N GLN A 132 -0.62 31.11 5.66
CA GLN A 132 -0.56 30.32 6.90
C GLN A 132 -1.50 29.12 6.86
N GLU A 133 -2.73 29.32 6.36
CA GLU A 133 -3.68 28.21 6.17
C GLU A 133 -3.15 27.17 5.21
N ASN A 134 -2.62 27.59 4.06
CA ASN A 134 -2.02 26.68 3.09
C ASN A 134 -0.83 25.88 3.68
N GLU A 135 0.06 26.54 4.43
CA GLU A 135 1.17 25.86 5.11
C GLU A 135 0.64 24.83 6.14
N TYR A 136 -0.41 25.15 6.87
CA TYR A 136 -1.06 24.24 7.81
C TYR A 136 -1.67 23.03 7.09
N TYR A 137 -2.44 23.26 6.01
CA TYR A 137 -3.02 22.16 5.22
C TYR A 137 -1.96 21.26 4.59
N LEU A 138 -0.90 21.84 4.02
CA LEU A 138 0.21 21.08 3.43
C LEU A 138 0.91 20.18 4.46
N ARG A 139 1.16 20.68 5.67
CA ARG A 139 1.74 19.89 6.77
C ARG A 139 0.83 18.72 7.15
N ASN A 140 -0.47 18.97 7.28
CA ASN A 140 -1.44 17.93 7.61
C ASN A 140 -1.57 16.88 6.51
N LEU A 141 -1.62 17.28 5.23
CA LEU A 141 -1.64 16.37 4.10
C LEU A 141 -0.37 15.49 4.05
N THR A 142 0.79 16.09 4.32
CA THR A 142 2.05 15.34 4.36
C THR A 142 2.05 14.29 5.48
N LYS A 143 1.54 14.66 6.66
CA LYS A 143 1.40 13.75 7.80
C LYS A 143 0.46 12.58 7.47
N LEU A 144 -0.72 12.87 6.91
CA LEU A 144 -1.70 11.84 6.52
C LEU A 144 -1.14 10.88 5.46
N LYS A 145 -0.45 11.40 4.45
CA LYS A 145 0.22 10.55 3.43
C LYS A 145 1.27 9.62 4.05
N LEU A 146 2.05 10.12 5.00
CA LEU A 146 3.06 9.31 5.69
C LEU A 146 2.41 8.20 6.53
N GLU A 147 1.34 8.52 7.26
CA GLU A 147 0.57 7.54 8.03
C GLU A 147 -0.05 6.47 7.12
N GLN A 148 -0.66 6.88 6.00
CA GLN A 148 -1.20 5.96 5.00
C GLN A 148 -0.12 5.01 4.44
N SER A 149 1.04 5.55 4.08
CA SER A 149 2.16 4.73 3.59
C SER A 149 2.66 3.73 4.62
N ARG A 150 2.67 4.09 5.91
CA ARG A 150 3.03 3.16 7.00
C ARG A 150 2.00 2.05 7.16
N HIS A 151 0.70 2.36 7.04
CA HIS A 151 -0.35 1.35 7.11
C HIS A 151 -0.27 0.35 5.95
N ILE A 152 -0.10 0.85 4.72
CA ILE A 152 0.08 -0.02 3.54
C ILE A 152 1.28 -0.96 3.73
N ARG A 153 2.42 -0.45 4.19
CA ARG A 153 3.61 -1.28 4.45
C ARG A 153 3.32 -2.38 5.46
N LYS A 154 2.66 -2.05 6.58
CA LYS A 154 2.27 -3.05 7.59
C LYS A 154 1.33 -4.12 7.05
N LEU A 155 0.39 -3.75 6.18
CA LEU A 155 -0.50 -4.71 5.54
C LEU A 155 0.26 -5.68 4.63
N LEU A 156 1.20 -5.17 3.82
CA LEU A 156 2.05 -6.00 2.96
C LEU A 156 2.96 -6.94 3.78
N GLU A 157 3.56 -6.45 4.87
CA GLU A 157 4.35 -7.28 5.79
C GLU A 157 3.51 -8.40 6.42
N LEU A 158 2.27 -8.11 6.83
CA LEU A 158 1.35 -9.11 7.38
C LEU A 158 0.96 -10.15 6.33
N GLU A 159 0.71 -9.75 5.09
CA GLU A 159 0.40 -10.65 3.98
C GLU A 159 1.57 -11.59 3.69
N GLU A 160 2.79 -11.08 3.64
CA GLU A 160 4.02 -11.89 3.46
C GLU A 160 4.22 -12.89 4.60
N ILE A 161 4.04 -12.46 5.86
CA ILE A 161 4.12 -13.34 7.04
C ILE A 161 3.06 -14.44 6.95
N TYR A 162 1.83 -14.07 6.59
CA TYR A 162 0.73 -15.02 6.44
C TYR A 162 1.05 -16.09 5.37
N ASP A 163 1.45 -15.67 4.18
CA ASP A 163 1.78 -16.56 3.07
C ASP A 163 2.94 -17.49 3.43
N THR A 164 4.01 -16.96 4.02
CA THR A 164 5.15 -17.74 4.49
C THR A 164 4.76 -18.74 5.57
N THR A 165 3.85 -18.37 6.46
CA THR A 165 3.36 -19.27 7.53
C THR A 165 2.57 -20.44 6.94
N VAL A 166 1.69 -20.16 5.96
CA VAL A 166 0.91 -21.19 5.26
C VAL A 166 1.86 -22.15 4.51
N GLU A 167 2.82 -21.63 3.77
CA GLU A 167 3.80 -22.46 3.04
C GLU A 167 4.63 -23.35 3.98
N ASN A 168 5.10 -22.79 5.11
CA ASN A 168 5.87 -23.55 6.09
C ASN A 168 5.03 -24.62 6.79
N LEU A 169 3.77 -24.32 7.10
CA LEU A 169 2.85 -25.30 7.69
C LEU A 169 2.63 -26.49 6.75
N MET A 170 2.42 -26.22 5.46
CA MET A 170 2.24 -27.28 4.46
C MET A 170 3.51 -28.07 4.21
N THR A 171 4.67 -27.39 4.18
CA THR A 171 5.96 -28.09 4.11
C THR A 171 6.16 -29.06 5.30
N ALA A 172 5.74 -28.65 6.50
CA ALA A 172 5.80 -29.52 7.67
C ALA A 172 4.84 -30.73 7.56
N LEU A 173 3.69 -30.56 6.93
CA LEU A 173 2.74 -31.65 6.67
C LEU A 173 3.27 -32.60 5.58
N ASP A 174 3.79 -32.06 4.46
CA ASP A 174 4.43 -32.84 3.39
C ASP A 174 5.60 -33.70 3.94
N LEU A 175 6.37 -33.19 4.91
CA LEU A 175 7.42 -33.95 5.59
C LEU A 175 6.88 -35.09 6.49
N ARG A 176 5.66 -34.96 6.99
CA ARG A 176 5.00 -36.00 7.78
C ARG A 176 4.41 -37.11 6.90
N ASP A 177 3.84 -36.72 5.75
CA ASP A 177 3.35 -37.65 4.75
C ASP A 177 4.51 -38.16 3.87
N VAL A 178 4.42 -39.38 3.38
CA VAL A 178 5.45 -40.00 2.52
C VAL A 178 5.36 -39.43 1.08
N GLU A 179 4.48 -38.46 0.85
CA GLU A 179 4.33 -37.81 -0.44
C GLU A 179 5.53 -36.90 -0.78
N THR A 180 5.67 -36.61 -2.05
CA THR A 180 6.85 -35.95 -2.61
C THR A 180 7.01 -34.54 -2.06
N PHE A 181 8.12 -34.25 -1.42
CA PHE A 181 8.48 -32.92 -0.98
C PHE A 181 8.36 -31.90 -2.12
N GLY A 182 7.57 -30.83 -1.89
CA GLY A 182 7.30 -29.81 -2.91
C GLY A 182 6.09 -30.06 -3.81
N HIS A 183 5.38 -31.16 -3.64
CA HIS A 183 4.14 -31.49 -4.35
C HIS A 183 3.13 -30.34 -4.28
N SER A 184 2.73 -29.93 -3.07
CA SER A 184 1.74 -28.86 -2.86
C SER A 184 2.09 -27.57 -3.60
N ARG A 185 3.39 -27.22 -3.68
CA ARG A 185 3.86 -26.02 -4.38
C ARG A 185 3.75 -26.16 -5.90
N THR A 186 4.11 -27.32 -6.44
CA THR A 186 4.03 -27.60 -7.89
C THR A 186 2.58 -27.62 -8.35
N VAL A 187 1.71 -28.33 -7.63
CA VAL A 187 0.26 -28.39 -7.91
C VAL A 187 -0.38 -27.01 -7.83
N SER A 188 0.00 -26.22 -6.84
CA SER A 188 -0.46 -24.84 -6.71
C SER A 188 -0.12 -24.00 -7.96
N LYS A 189 1.11 -24.14 -8.49
CA LYS A 189 1.52 -23.41 -9.70
C LYS A 189 0.82 -23.91 -10.95
N TYR A 190 0.64 -25.23 -11.10
CA TYR A 190 -0.15 -25.80 -12.19
C TYR A 190 -1.59 -25.31 -12.17
N SER A 191 -2.22 -25.30 -10.99
CA SER A 191 -3.60 -24.82 -10.82
C SER A 191 -3.77 -23.36 -11.21
N GLN A 192 -2.82 -22.50 -10.83
CA GLN A 192 -2.84 -21.09 -11.24
C GLN A 192 -2.77 -20.93 -12.76
N VAL A 193 -1.85 -21.63 -13.41
CA VAL A 193 -1.67 -21.53 -14.87
C VAL A 193 -2.91 -22.06 -15.61
N LEU A 194 -3.51 -23.14 -15.15
CA LEU A 194 -4.78 -23.64 -15.72
C LEU A 194 -5.92 -22.61 -15.54
N ALA A 195 -6.02 -21.99 -14.38
CA ALA A 195 -7.01 -20.97 -14.11
C ALA A 195 -6.84 -19.74 -15.04
N GLU A 196 -5.60 -19.29 -15.26
CA GLU A 196 -5.28 -18.21 -16.21
C GLU A 196 -5.68 -18.55 -17.65
N VAL A 197 -5.42 -19.78 -18.11
CA VAL A 197 -5.80 -20.27 -19.44
C VAL A 197 -7.33 -20.33 -19.59
N LEU A 198 -8.04 -20.70 -18.53
CA LEU A 198 -9.51 -20.70 -18.47
C LEU A 198 -10.11 -19.29 -18.38
N GLY A 199 -9.28 -18.23 -18.34
CA GLY A 199 -9.71 -16.84 -18.34
C GLY A 199 -9.96 -16.23 -16.96
N LEU A 200 -9.63 -16.92 -15.87
CA LEU A 200 -9.65 -16.36 -14.52
C LEU A 200 -8.43 -15.45 -14.35
N LYS A 201 -8.65 -14.13 -14.29
CA LYS A 201 -7.57 -13.13 -14.29
C LYS A 201 -7.56 -12.23 -13.05
N ASP A 202 -8.59 -12.29 -12.23
CA ASP A 202 -8.64 -11.51 -11.00
C ASP A 202 -7.72 -12.11 -9.94
N GLN A 203 -6.84 -11.26 -9.41
CA GLN A 203 -5.82 -11.67 -8.46
C GLN A 203 -6.36 -12.39 -7.21
N PRO A 204 -7.48 -11.95 -6.59
CA PRO A 204 -8.09 -12.66 -5.47
C PRO A 204 -8.44 -14.12 -5.80
N THR A 205 -9.08 -14.40 -6.93
CA THR A 205 -9.43 -15.79 -7.33
C THR A 205 -8.18 -16.63 -7.56
N LEU A 206 -7.17 -16.12 -8.25
CA LEU A 206 -5.90 -16.83 -8.44
C LEU A 206 -5.19 -17.12 -7.11
N ASP A 207 -5.25 -16.19 -6.15
CA ASP A 207 -4.69 -16.39 -4.82
C ASP A 207 -5.47 -17.43 -4.00
N HIS A 208 -6.79 -17.46 -4.11
CA HIS A 208 -7.62 -18.51 -3.49
C HIS A 208 -7.30 -19.91 -4.06
N ILE A 209 -7.12 -20.01 -5.38
CA ILE A 209 -6.72 -21.27 -6.03
C ILE A 209 -5.32 -21.69 -5.55
N ARG A 210 -4.37 -20.74 -5.48
CA ARG A 210 -3.02 -20.99 -4.99
C ARG A 210 -3.03 -21.51 -3.56
N LYS A 211 -3.73 -20.83 -2.65
CA LYS A 211 -3.82 -21.21 -1.24
C LYS A 211 -4.60 -22.51 -1.04
N GLY A 212 -5.66 -22.73 -1.82
CA GLY A 212 -6.42 -23.99 -1.80
C GLY A 212 -5.59 -25.18 -2.20
N ALA A 213 -4.81 -25.04 -3.26
CA ALA A 213 -3.91 -26.08 -3.71
C ALA A 213 -2.78 -26.36 -2.69
N LEU A 214 -2.26 -25.33 -2.03
CA LEU A 214 -1.30 -25.53 -0.94
C LEU A 214 -1.91 -26.27 0.25
N LEU A 215 -3.15 -25.96 0.63
CA LEU A 215 -3.81 -26.45 1.85
C LEU A 215 -4.69 -27.69 1.62
N HIS A 216 -4.78 -28.24 0.39
CA HIS A 216 -5.74 -29.29 0.05
C HIS A 216 -5.73 -30.45 1.05
N ASP A 217 -4.56 -30.87 1.47
CA ASP A 217 -4.30 -32.00 2.33
C ASP A 217 -4.19 -31.67 3.83
N ILE A 218 -4.50 -30.44 4.27
CA ILE A 218 -4.37 -30.02 5.68
C ILE A 218 -5.09 -30.97 6.66
N GLY A 219 -6.15 -31.60 6.22
CA GLY A 219 -6.92 -32.57 7.02
C GLY A 219 -6.17 -33.85 7.36
N LYS A 220 -5.09 -34.18 6.65
CA LYS A 220 -4.23 -35.33 6.96
C LYS A 220 -3.57 -35.19 8.35
N ILE A 221 -3.53 -33.99 8.91
CA ILE A 221 -3.05 -33.76 10.28
C ILE A 221 -3.85 -34.57 11.33
N ALA A 222 -5.11 -34.87 11.06
CA ALA A 222 -5.99 -35.65 11.93
C ALA A 222 -5.94 -37.16 11.68
N ILE A 223 -5.21 -37.62 10.64
CA ILE A 223 -5.07 -39.04 10.33
C ILE A 223 -3.93 -39.64 11.16
N PRO A 224 -4.15 -40.79 11.85
CA PRO A 224 -3.12 -41.44 12.62
C PRO A 224 -1.93 -41.90 11.78
N ASP A 225 -0.70 -41.73 12.29
CA ASP A 225 0.53 -42.15 11.58
C ASP A 225 0.57 -43.64 11.25
N SER A 226 -0.09 -44.49 12.05
CA SER A 226 -0.22 -45.94 11.76
C SER A 226 -0.97 -46.24 10.48
N ILE A 227 -1.82 -45.29 10.00
CA ILE A 227 -2.54 -45.40 8.73
C ILE A 227 -1.78 -44.66 7.64
N LEU A 228 -1.44 -43.39 7.91
CA LEU A 228 -0.80 -42.52 6.94
C LEU A 228 0.55 -43.06 6.43
N LYS A 229 1.35 -43.64 7.34
CA LYS A 229 2.71 -44.18 7.06
C LYS A 229 2.72 -45.72 6.96
N LYS A 230 1.57 -46.36 6.76
CA LYS A 230 1.50 -47.82 6.71
C LYS A 230 2.32 -48.39 5.55
N PRO A 231 3.30 -49.26 5.83
CA PRO A 231 4.02 -49.96 4.75
C PRO A 231 3.18 -51.08 4.18
N GLY A 232 2.39 -50.81 3.12
CA GLY A 232 1.56 -51.76 2.47
C GLY A 232 0.13 -51.26 2.19
N PRO A 233 -0.73 -52.11 1.60
CA PRO A 233 -2.09 -51.73 1.23
C PRO A 233 -2.94 -51.44 2.46
N LEU A 234 -3.81 -50.44 2.35
CA LEU A 234 -4.77 -50.06 3.38
C LEU A 234 -5.96 -51.02 3.38
N THR A 235 -6.50 -51.30 4.56
CA THR A 235 -7.79 -52.01 4.68
C THR A 235 -8.95 -51.09 4.26
N PRO A 236 -10.14 -51.63 3.95
CA PRO A 236 -11.30 -50.83 3.65
C PRO A 236 -11.62 -49.79 4.77
N GLU A 237 -11.48 -50.18 6.02
CA GLU A 237 -11.74 -49.31 7.20
C GLU A 237 -10.67 -48.22 7.31
N GLU A 238 -9.42 -48.48 6.96
CA GLU A 238 -8.35 -47.50 6.91
C GLU A 238 -8.57 -46.50 5.79
N TRP A 239 -9.01 -47.01 4.60
CA TRP A 239 -9.38 -46.16 3.47
C TRP A 239 -10.50 -45.19 3.82
N GLU A 240 -11.55 -45.64 4.50
CA GLU A 240 -12.63 -44.74 4.94
C GLU A 240 -12.10 -43.61 5.85
N LYS A 241 -11.11 -43.89 6.72
CA LYS A 241 -10.49 -42.87 7.55
C LYS A 241 -9.69 -41.86 6.73
N ILE A 242 -8.92 -42.32 5.71
CA ILE A 242 -8.20 -41.40 4.83
C ILE A 242 -9.17 -40.53 4.05
N LYS A 243 -10.25 -41.07 3.51
CA LYS A 243 -11.28 -40.33 2.78
C LYS A 243 -11.96 -39.22 3.60
N MET A 244 -11.77 -39.21 4.91
CA MET A 244 -12.28 -38.14 5.78
C MET A 244 -11.44 -36.87 5.72
N HIS A 245 -10.16 -36.92 5.25
CA HIS A 245 -9.29 -35.74 5.33
C HIS A 245 -9.83 -34.48 4.62
N PRO A 246 -10.55 -34.53 3.46
CA PRO A 246 -11.14 -33.33 2.88
C PRO A 246 -12.14 -32.66 3.81
N THR A 247 -13.02 -33.45 4.44
CA THR A 247 -14.02 -32.95 5.38
C THR A 247 -13.38 -32.44 6.66
N LEU A 248 -12.37 -33.13 7.19
CA LEU A 248 -11.60 -32.69 8.37
C LEU A 248 -10.84 -31.40 8.06
N GLY A 249 -10.18 -31.33 6.92
CA GLY A 249 -9.47 -30.13 6.47
C GLY A 249 -10.39 -28.92 6.32
N TYR A 250 -11.53 -29.09 5.67
CA TYR A 250 -12.54 -28.05 5.58
C TYR A 250 -13.02 -27.61 6.96
N GLY A 251 -13.24 -28.57 7.88
CA GLY A 251 -13.63 -28.28 9.27
C GLY A 251 -12.62 -27.41 10.01
N LEU A 252 -11.33 -27.56 9.75
CA LEU A 252 -10.26 -26.76 10.35
C LEU A 252 -10.26 -25.29 9.87
N ILE A 253 -10.61 -25.05 8.59
CA ILE A 253 -10.43 -23.72 7.98
C ILE A 253 -11.73 -22.92 7.84
N LYS A 254 -12.92 -23.56 7.90
CA LYS A 254 -14.23 -22.94 7.59
C LYS A 254 -14.57 -21.70 8.42
N GLU A 255 -14.05 -21.60 9.64
CA GLU A 255 -14.27 -20.45 10.53
C GLU A 255 -13.27 -19.31 10.28
N MET A 256 -12.23 -19.55 9.47
CA MET A 256 -11.21 -18.58 9.14
C MET A 256 -11.67 -17.73 7.95
N LYS A 257 -12.12 -16.49 8.22
CA LYS A 257 -12.66 -15.58 7.19
C LYS A 257 -11.78 -15.45 5.95
N LEU A 258 -10.45 -15.45 6.11
CA LEU A 258 -9.48 -15.31 5.02
C LEU A 258 -9.33 -16.56 4.16
N LEU A 259 -9.81 -17.72 4.63
CA LEU A 259 -9.70 -19.02 3.96
C LEU A 259 -11.05 -19.59 3.51
N LYS A 260 -12.13 -18.85 3.63
CA LYS A 260 -13.47 -19.36 3.31
C LYS A 260 -13.58 -19.85 1.87
N GLU A 261 -13.09 -19.07 0.92
CA GLU A 261 -13.15 -19.39 -0.52
C GLU A 261 -12.17 -20.52 -0.91
N VAL A 262 -11.10 -20.71 -0.12
CA VAL A 262 -10.14 -21.80 -0.25
C VAL A 262 -10.78 -23.17 0.06
N GLY A 263 -11.83 -23.16 0.87
CA GLY A 263 -12.51 -24.38 1.35
C GLY A 263 -13.06 -25.29 0.25
N ASN A 264 -13.42 -24.76 -0.90
CA ASN A 264 -13.93 -25.53 -2.02
C ASN A 264 -12.89 -26.54 -2.55
N ILE A 265 -11.64 -26.11 -2.69
CA ILE A 265 -10.56 -27.01 -3.12
C ILE A 265 -10.33 -28.08 -2.06
N ILE A 266 -10.19 -27.68 -0.78
CA ILE A 266 -9.92 -28.59 0.32
C ILE A 266 -11.03 -29.66 0.44
N LEU A 267 -12.29 -29.27 0.30
CA LEU A 267 -13.41 -30.19 0.48
C LEU A 267 -13.64 -31.10 -0.71
N TYR A 268 -13.40 -30.61 -1.95
CA TYR A 268 -13.85 -31.28 -3.18
C TYR A 268 -12.72 -31.75 -4.10
N HIS A 269 -11.45 -31.67 -3.69
CA HIS A 269 -10.33 -32.03 -4.55
C HIS A 269 -10.30 -33.52 -4.98
N HIS A 270 -11.00 -34.37 -4.29
CA HIS A 270 -11.17 -35.79 -4.66
C HIS A 270 -12.50 -36.10 -5.33
N GLU A 271 -13.32 -35.10 -5.63
CA GLU A 271 -14.48 -35.33 -6.50
C GLU A 271 -14.04 -35.62 -7.91
N LYS A 272 -14.79 -36.49 -8.61
CA LYS A 272 -14.56 -36.85 -9.99
C LYS A 272 -15.70 -36.35 -10.87
N TYR A 273 -15.40 -35.93 -12.06
CA TYR A 273 -16.36 -35.33 -12.97
C TYR A 273 -17.61 -36.17 -13.22
N ASP A 274 -17.46 -37.53 -13.23
CA ASP A 274 -18.54 -38.49 -13.38
C ASP A 274 -19.34 -38.76 -12.08
N GLY A 275 -18.93 -38.23 -10.94
CA GLY A 275 -19.56 -38.37 -9.63
C GLY A 275 -19.17 -39.64 -8.87
N THR A 276 -18.11 -40.35 -9.31
CA THR A 276 -17.56 -41.49 -8.56
C THR A 276 -16.53 -41.10 -7.52
N GLY A 277 -16.34 -39.77 -7.30
CA GLY A 277 -15.44 -39.20 -6.32
C GLY A 277 -16.01 -39.16 -4.89
N TYR A 278 -15.31 -38.49 -3.99
CA TYR A 278 -15.71 -38.27 -2.60
C TYR A 278 -15.32 -36.85 -2.16
N PRO A 279 -15.91 -36.28 -1.09
CA PRO A 279 -16.77 -36.93 -0.07
C PRO A 279 -18.27 -36.90 -0.38
N ARG A 280 -18.74 -36.20 -1.41
CA ARG A 280 -20.16 -36.00 -1.70
C ARG A 280 -20.67 -36.67 -2.97
N GLY A 281 -19.77 -37.10 -3.86
CA GLY A 281 -20.12 -37.66 -5.16
C GLY A 281 -20.76 -36.64 -6.09
N LEU A 282 -20.28 -35.39 -6.06
CA LEU A 282 -20.74 -34.31 -6.94
C LEU A 282 -20.38 -34.62 -8.41
N LYS A 283 -21.21 -34.17 -9.33
CA LYS A 283 -21.04 -34.44 -10.78
C LYS A 283 -20.93 -33.14 -11.57
N LYS A 284 -20.05 -33.15 -12.54
CA LYS A 284 -19.92 -32.06 -13.54
C LYS A 284 -19.81 -30.69 -12.87
N ASP A 285 -20.71 -29.79 -13.20
CA ASP A 285 -20.72 -28.42 -12.71
C ASP A 285 -21.19 -28.25 -11.25
N GLU A 286 -21.66 -29.32 -10.61
CA GLU A 286 -21.87 -29.34 -9.15
C GLU A 286 -20.52 -29.24 -8.41
N ILE A 287 -19.42 -29.67 -9.05
CA ILE A 287 -18.06 -29.55 -8.52
C ILE A 287 -17.58 -28.10 -8.79
N PRO A 288 -17.19 -27.34 -7.78
CA PRO A 288 -16.61 -26.00 -7.99
C PRO A 288 -15.46 -26.01 -9.01
N LEU A 289 -15.39 -25.01 -9.88
CA LEU A 289 -14.40 -24.96 -10.97
C LEU A 289 -12.96 -25.05 -10.44
N GLU A 290 -12.66 -24.39 -9.35
CA GLU A 290 -11.34 -24.40 -8.70
C GLU A 290 -10.94 -25.82 -8.23
N ALA A 291 -11.89 -26.64 -7.79
CA ALA A 291 -11.64 -28.04 -7.43
C ALA A 291 -11.43 -28.92 -8.67
N ARG A 292 -12.16 -28.67 -9.77
CA ARG A 292 -11.95 -29.35 -11.06
C ARG A 292 -10.57 -29.03 -11.66
N ILE A 293 -10.13 -27.76 -11.55
CA ILE A 293 -8.78 -27.31 -11.96
C ILE A 293 -7.73 -28.03 -11.12
N PHE A 294 -7.90 -28.02 -9.81
CA PHE A 294 -6.97 -28.66 -8.89
C PHE A 294 -6.83 -30.16 -9.15
N ALA A 295 -7.92 -30.87 -9.33
CA ALA A 295 -7.91 -32.32 -9.56
C ALA A 295 -7.06 -32.73 -10.77
N LEU A 296 -7.06 -31.93 -11.85
CA LEU A 296 -6.18 -32.20 -13.01
C LEU A 296 -4.72 -31.85 -12.66
N ALA A 297 -4.47 -30.72 -12.00
CA ALA A 297 -3.13 -30.30 -11.61
C ALA A 297 -2.45 -31.30 -10.66
N ASP A 298 -3.21 -31.82 -9.70
CA ASP A 298 -2.77 -32.87 -8.77
C ASP A 298 -2.41 -34.18 -9.52
N ALA A 299 -3.27 -34.61 -10.41
CA ALA A 299 -3.01 -35.82 -11.23
C ALA A 299 -1.77 -35.62 -12.12
N LEU A 300 -1.57 -34.44 -12.72
CA LEU A 300 -0.39 -34.15 -13.53
C LEU A 300 0.89 -34.31 -12.70
N ASP A 301 0.92 -33.71 -11.48
CA ASP A 301 2.07 -33.88 -10.60
C ASP A 301 2.22 -35.32 -10.12
N ALA A 302 1.14 -35.99 -9.75
CA ALA A 302 1.18 -37.38 -9.31
C ALA A 302 1.73 -38.37 -10.37
N ILE A 303 1.47 -38.12 -11.67
CA ILE A 303 1.98 -38.94 -12.75
C ILE A 303 3.45 -38.63 -13.04
N THR A 304 3.83 -37.37 -12.99
CA THR A 304 5.16 -36.89 -13.38
C THR A 304 6.15 -36.85 -12.21
N SER A 305 5.74 -37.12 -10.96
CA SER A 305 6.59 -37.18 -9.77
C SER A 305 7.04 -38.61 -9.45
N HIS A 306 8.26 -38.73 -8.92
CA HIS A 306 8.73 -39.99 -8.34
C HIS A 306 7.98 -40.27 -7.03
N ARG A 307 7.31 -41.42 -6.93
CA ARG A 307 6.64 -41.87 -5.69
C ARG A 307 7.25 -43.19 -5.23
N PRO A 308 7.24 -43.53 -3.94
CA PRO A 308 7.87 -44.74 -3.41
C PRO A 308 7.40 -46.06 -4.10
N TYR A 309 6.20 -46.03 -4.65
CA TYR A 309 5.54 -47.20 -5.24
C TYR A 309 5.40 -47.12 -6.79
N ARG A 310 5.81 -45.98 -7.39
CA ARG A 310 5.67 -45.74 -8.84
C ARG A 310 6.78 -44.84 -9.34
N PRO A 311 7.57 -45.25 -10.35
CA PRO A 311 8.53 -44.34 -10.99
C PRO A 311 7.79 -43.20 -11.71
N GLU A 312 8.45 -42.04 -11.80
CA GLU A 312 7.96 -40.91 -12.59
C GLU A 312 7.75 -41.30 -14.05
N GLN A 313 6.72 -40.70 -14.65
CA GLN A 313 6.45 -40.82 -16.08
C GLN A 313 6.70 -39.47 -16.76
N ASP A 314 6.97 -39.51 -18.07
CA ASP A 314 7.14 -38.27 -18.81
C ASP A 314 5.81 -37.52 -19.01
N PHE A 315 5.93 -36.25 -19.34
CA PHE A 315 4.77 -35.36 -19.50
C PHE A 315 3.90 -35.74 -20.71
N LEU A 316 4.46 -36.41 -21.74
CA LEU A 316 3.69 -36.89 -22.88
C LEU A 316 2.76 -38.03 -22.45
N THR A 317 3.26 -38.98 -21.67
CA THR A 317 2.48 -40.06 -21.07
C THR A 317 1.40 -39.49 -20.13
N ALA A 318 1.75 -38.52 -19.28
CA ALA A 318 0.79 -37.84 -18.41
C ALA A 318 -0.34 -37.17 -19.21
N ARG A 319 -0.01 -36.48 -20.30
CA ARG A 319 -1.00 -35.87 -21.22
C ARG A 319 -1.95 -36.92 -21.81
N GLN A 320 -1.45 -38.04 -22.26
CA GLN A 320 -2.29 -39.10 -22.80
C GLN A 320 -3.25 -39.66 -21.75
N GLU A 321 -2.77 -39.92 -20.54
CA GLU A 321 -3.58 -40.43 -19.44
C GLU A 321 -4.67 -39.42 -19.01
N ILE A 322 -4.34 -38.14 -18.95
CA ILE A 322 -5.31 -37.07 -18.64
C ILE A 322 -6.39 -36.97 -19.71
N ILE A 323 -6.01 -37.00 -21.00
CA ILE A 323 -6.97 -36.96 -22.12
C ILE A 323 -7.88 -38.18 -22.08
N LYS A 324 -7.35 -39.37 -21.83
CA LYS A 324 -8.12 -40.65 -21.74
C LYS A 324 -9.19 -40.59 -20.64
N ASN A 325 -8.92 -39.89 -19.56
CA ASN A 325 -9.84 -39.73 -18.41
C ASN A 325 -10.70 -38.46 -18.48
N SER A 326 -10.73 -37.76 -19.62
CA SER A 326 -11.63 -36.65 -19.87
C SER A 326 -13.09 -37.09 -19.84
N GLY A 327 -13.94 -36.31 -19.13
CA GLY A 327 -15.36 -36.63 -18.95
C GLY A 327 -15.66 -37.70 -17.89
N THR A 328 -14.65 -38.37 -17.34
CA THR A 328 -14.76 -39.32 -16.23
C THR A 328 -14.13 -38.74 -14.95
N GLN A 329 -12.83 -38.74 -14.85
CA GLN A 329 -12.13 -38.13 -13.71
C GLN A 329 -12.04 -36.63 -13.86
N PHE A 330 -11.75 -36.10 -15.03
CA PHE A 330 -11.48 -34.69 -15.29
C PHE A 330 -12.57 -34.01 -16.10
N ASP A 331 -12.76 -32.71 -15.81
CA ASP A 331 -13.61 -31.86 -16.63
C ASP A 331 -13.02 -31.69 -18.05
N PRO A 332 -13.79 -31.96 -19.11
CA PRO A 332 -13.33 -31.78 -20.49
C PRO A 332 -12.83 -30.36 -20.79
N VAL A 333 -13.45 -29.33 -20.21
CA VAL A 333 -13.04 -27.93 -20.42
C VAL A 333 -11.67 -27.67 -19.80
N VAL A 334 -11.41 -28.24 -18.63
CA VAL A 334 -10.08 -28.12 -17.96
C VAL A 334 -9.02 -28.93 -18.73
N VAL A 335 -9.38 -30.11 -19.26
CA VAL A 335 -8.48 -30.90 -20.12
C VAL A 335 -8.14 -30.15 -21.41
N GLU A 336 -9.10 -29.47 -22.03
CA GLU A 336 -8.86 -28.65 -23.22
C GLU A 336 -7.88 -27.49 -22.88
N ALA A 337 -8.10 -26.79 -21.78
CA ALA A 337 -7.19 -25.74 -21.30
C ALA A 337 -5.77 -26.28 -21.03
N PHE A 338 -5.64 -27.47 -20.44
CA PHE A 338 -4.36 -28.13 -20.23
C PHE A 338 -3.66 -28.44 -21.57
N CYS A 339 -4.41 -28.92 -22.55
CA CYS A 339 -3.90 -29.29 -23.89
C CYS A 339 -3.54 -28.05 -24.74
N ALA A 340 -4.09 -26.87 -24.44
CA ALA A 340 -3.78 -25.62 -25.13
C ALA A 340 -2.36 -25.13 -24.90
N LEU A 341 -1.69 -25.59 -23.84
CA LEU A 341 -0.29 -25.28 -23.57
C LEU A 341 0.65 -26.39 -24.02
N ASP A 342 1.84 -26.00 -24.47
CA ASP A 342 2.91 -26.92 -24.82
C ASP A 342 3.43 -27.66 -23.59
N ILE A 343 3.89 -28.92 -23.82
CA ILE A 343 4.46 -29.77 -22.76
C ILE A 343 5.63 -29.09 -22.09
N ASP A 344 6.51 -28.43 -22.83
CA ASP A 344 7.67 -27.69 -22.33
C ASP A 344 7.30 -26.65 -21.28
N ARG A 345 6.08 -26.08 -21.33
CA ARG A 345 5.58 -25.14 -20.34
C ARG A 345 5.37 -25.81 -18.99
N TRP A 346 4.79 -27.00 -18.99
CA TRP A 346 4.53 -27.80 -17.78
C TRP A 346 5.83 -28.32 -17.16
N GLU A 347 6.76 -28.80 -17.97
CA GLU A 347 8.10 -29.22 -17.54
C GLU A 347 8.87 -28.07 -16.89
N ARG A 348 8.82 -26.89 -17.49
CA ARG A 348 9.48 -25.69 -16.95
C ARG A 348 8.91 -25.30 -15.59
N ILE A 349 7.59 -25.31 -15.43
CA ILE A 349 6.95 -25.00 -14.14
C ILE A 349 7.46 -25.98 -13.07
N ARG A 350 7.48 -27.26 -13.36
CA ARG A 350 7.99 -28.27 -12.44
C ARG A 350 9.46 -28.02 -12.08
N PHE A 351 10.30 -27.78 -13.06
CA PHE A 351 11.71 -27.47 -12.83
C PHE A 351 11.89 -26.25 -11.93
N GLU A 352 11.13 -25.19 -12.18
CA GLU A 352 11.19 -23.96 -11.38
C GLU A 352 10.73 -24.19 -9.94
N THR A 353 9.66 -24.96 -9.72
CA THR A 353 9.10 -25.19 -8.38
C THR A 353 9.96 -26.15 -7.55
N THR A 354 10.61 -27.13 -8.18
CA THR A 354 11.45 -28.11 -7.49
C THR A 354 12.87 -27.59 -7.22
N LYS A 355 13.43 -26.75 -8.10
CA LYS A 355 14.79 -26.19 -7.96
C LYS A 355 14.96 -25.31 -6.71
N LEU A 356 13.91 -24.68 -6.24
CA LEU A 356 13.93 -23.76 -5.09
C LEU A 356 13.84 -24.48 -3.74
N LEU A 357 13.67 -25.79 -3.75
CA LEU A 357 13.53 -26.56 -2.53
C LEU A 357 14.91 -27.14 -2.12
N PRO A 358 15.33 -26.99 -0.85
CA PRO A 358 16.44 -27.78 -0.33
C PRO A 358 16.07 -29.26 -0.46
N SER A 359 17.00 -30.10 -0.86
CA SER A 359 16.75 -31.55 -0.83
C SER A 359 16.44 -32.01 0.59
N PHE A 360 15.72 -33.11 0.76
CA PHE A 360 15.47 -33.71 2.08
C PHE A 360 16.77 -33.88 2.88
N GLU A 361 17.86 -34.23 2.19
CA GLU A 361 19.20 -34.32 2.77
C GLU A 361 19.74 -32.95 3.24
N ASP A 362 19.48 -31.88 2.50
CA ASP A 362 19.90 -30.52 2.90
C ASP A 362 19.12 -30.05 4.13
N TYR A 363 17.84 -30.39 4.23
CA TYR A 363 17.03 -30.10 5.39
C TYR A 363 17.52 -30.88 6.63
N HIS A 364 17.83 -32.15 6.48
CA HIS A 364 18.44 -32.94 7.54
C HIS A 364 19.82 -32.40 7.95
N ARG A 365 20.63 -31.94 7.02
CA ARG A 365 21.92 -31.30 7.30
C ARG A 365 21.74 -29.98 8.05
N LEU A 366 20.74 -29.19 7.70
CA LEU A 366 20.39 -27.94 8.40
C LEU A 366 19.95 -28.20 9.85
N LEU A 367 19.07 -29.17 10.06
CA LEU A 367 18.62 -29.57 11.39
C LEU A 367 19.78 -30.15 12.25
N ALA A 368 20.64 -30.96 11.66
CA ALA A 368 21.81 -31.54 12.33
C ALA A 368 22.86 -30.45 12.71
N ARG A 369 23.01 -29.40 11.93
CA ARG A 369 23.88 -28.24 12.25
C ARG A 369 23.32 -27.40 13.40
N ARG A 370 22.00 -27.22 13.47
CA ARG A 370 21.34 -26.45 14.55
C ARG A 370 21.46 -27.15 15.91
N ASN A 371 21.44 -28.47 15.91
CA ASN A 371 21.62 -29.28 17.16
C ASN A 371 23.10 -29.39 17.64
N ARG A 372 24.07 -28.85 16.89
CA ARG A 372 25.49 -28.85 17.24
C ARG A 372 26.03 -27.50 17.75
N GLN A 373 25.17 -26.47 17.88
CA GLN A 373 25.60 -25.26 18.57
C GLN A 373 25.48 -25.49 20.07
N PRO A 374 26.60 -25.40 20.84
CA PRO A 374 26.55 -25.51 22.29
C PRO A 374 25.83 -24.28 22.87
N GLN A 375 25.01 -24.55 23.90
CA GLN A 375 24.39 -23.54 24.75
C GLN A 375 25.41 -22.63 25.42
#